data_566cf773e0aa7953efbf749a90d0ffaa
#
_entry.id   566cf773e0aa7953efbf749a90d0ffaa
#
_cell.length_a   1.000
_cell.length_b   1.000
_cell.length_c   1.000
_cell.angle_alpha   90.00
_cell.angle_beta   90.00
_cell.angle_gamma   90.00
#
_symmetry.space_group_name_H-M   'P 1'
#
loop_
_entity.id
_entity.type
_entity.pdbx_description
1 polymer ?
#
loop_
_entity_poly.entity_id
_entity_poly.type
_entity_poly.pdbx_seq_one_letter_code
_entity_poly.pdbx_strand_id
1 'polypeptide(L)'
;MPITVRGPEVPKFVRGSIVVQRRRCGKPSCHCATGEALHEATVLNYSEAGRTRAVMLPAEAVGPVRKAVERYRAAQRALEDQANAGLAKIVEAWGAKR
;
A
#
# COMPACT_ATOMS: atom_id res chain seq x y z
N MET A 1 -25.87 -17.28 1.43
CA MET A 1 -25.43 -16.76 1.60
C MET A 1 -24.70 -16.35 2.20
N PRO A 2 -24.26 -16.27 2.37
CA PRO A 2 -23.60 -16.03 3.03
C PRO A 2 -23.08 -15.16 3.25
N ILE A 3 -22.82 -14.84 3.64
CA ILE A 3 -22.44 -14.09 3.90
C ILE A 3 -21.49 -13.81 4.36
N THR A 4 -20.89 -13.59 4.36
CA THR A 4 -19.95 -13.47 4.64
C THR A 4 -19.55 -12.49 5.11
N VAL A 5 -19.28 -12.23 5.67
CA VAL A 5 -19.05 -11.29 6.24
C VAL A 5 -17.83 -10.86 6.57
N ARG A 6 -16.96 -11.05 6.14
CA ARG A 6 -15.78 -10.69 6.43
C ARG A 6 -15.49 -9.41 5.99
N GLY A 7 -15.78 -8.39 5.97
CA GLY A 7 -15.39 -7.10 5.52
C GLY A 7 -15.55 -6.95 4.04
N PRO A 8 -15.21 -5.80 3.53
CA PRO A 8 -15.41 -5.53 2.12
C PRO A 8 -14.47 -6.33 1.25
N GLU A 9 -14.85 -6.56 0.04
CA GLU A 9 -14.02 -7.21 -0.90
C GLU A 9 -12.85 -6.35 -1.23
N VAL A 10 -11.71 -6.92 -1.50
CA VAL A 10 -10.53 -6.16 -1.86
C VAL A 10 -10.65 -5.71 -3.30
N PRO A 11 -10.54 -4.43 -3.57
CA PRO A 11 -10.67 -3.94 -4.93
C PRO A 11 -9.47 -4.32 -5.79
N LYS A 12 -9.58 -4.09 -7.06
CA LYS A 12 -8.52 -4.43 -7.98
C LYS A 12 -7.26 -3.62 -7.76
N PHE A 13 -7.41 -2.33 -7.49
CA PHE A 13 -6.28 -1.44 -7.27
C PHE A 13 -6.36 -0.82 -5.90
N VAL A 14 -5.22 -0.76 -5.21
CA VAL A 14 -5.13 -0.11 -3.91
C VAL A 14 -3.86 0.73 -3.93
N ARG A 15 -3.97 1.96 -3.48
CA ARG A 15 -2.83 2.85 -3.38
C ARG A 15 -2.26 2.78 -1.98
N GLY A 16 -0.97 2.69 -1.85
CA GLY A 16 -0.35 2.67 -0.54
C GLY A 16 0.82 1.71 -0.50
N SER A 17 1.29 1.46 0.70
CA SER A 17 2.43 0.58 0.92
C SER A 17 2.12 -0.36 2.07
N ILE A 18 2.49 -1.62 1.90
CA ILE A 18 2.31 -2.60 2.96
C ILE A 18 3.57 -2.59 3.83
N VAL A 19 3.39 -2.44 5.11
CA VAL A 19 4.49 -2.38 6.05
C VAL A 19 4.18 -3.30 7.21
N VAL A 20 5.16 -4.05 7.64
CA VAL A 20 5.03 -4.86 8.84
C VAL A 20 5.69 -4.10 9.98
N GLN A 21 4.92 -3.79 10.99
CA GLN A 21 5.41 -3.08 12.14
C GLN A 21 5.61 -4.06 13.28
N ARG A 22 6.75 -3.95 13.95
CA ARG A 22 7.06 -4.79 15.09
C ARG A 22 7.33 -3.88 16.25
N ARG A 23 6.63 -4.11 17.34
CA ARG A 23 6.85 -3.29 18.50
C ARG A 23 6.40 -4.03 19.74
N ARG A 24 6.92 -3.61 20.88
CA ARG A 24 6.49 -4.18 22.11
C ARG A 24 5.18 -3.52 22.48
N CYS A 25 4.28 -4.27 23.02
CA CYS A 25 3.07 -3.66 23.53
C CYS A 25 3.42 -3.02 24.86
N GLY A 26 2.61 -2.14 25.35
CA GLY A 26 2.92 -1.44 26.56
C GLY A 26 2.49 -2.16 27.82
N LYS A 27 1.90 -3.34 27.72
CA LYS A 27 1.38 -4.01 28.88
C LYS A 27 2.44 -4.84 29.57
N PRO A 28 2.66 -4.62 30.85
CA PRO A 28 3.68 -5.40 31.54
C PRO A 28 3.37 -6.88 31.66
N SER A 29 2.10 -7.23 31.58
CA SER A 29 1.75 -8.63 31.69
C SER A 29 1.85 -9.36 30.35
N CYS A 30 2.14 -8.67 29.28
CA CYS A 30 2.24 -9.30 27.99
C CYS A 30 3.61 -9.97 27.86
N HIS A 31 3.66 -11.14 27.25
CA HIS A 31 4.92 -11.84 27.15
C HIS A 31 5.95 -11.07 26.33
N CYS A 32 5.52 -10.19 25.46
CA CYS A 32 6.49 -9.44 24.67
C CYS A 32 7.23 -8.40 25.51
N ALA A 33 6.70 -8.07 26.69
CA ALA A 33 7.37 -7.11 27.53
C ALA A 33 8.60 -7.69 28.21
N THR A 34 8.61 -9.00 28.41
CA THR A 34 9.75 -9.60 29.09
C THR A 34 10.59 -10.45 28.18
N GLY A 35 10.15 -10.74 26.98
CA GLY A 35 10.90 -11.60 26.10
C GLY A 35 11.38 -10.82 24.89
N GLU A 36 11.87 -11.56 23.94
CA GLU A 36 12.31 -10.96 22.73
C GLU A 36 11.27 -10.93 21.69
N ALA A 37 10.14 -11.55 21.93
CA ALA A 37 9.06 -11.57 20.98
C ALA A 37 8.42 -10.18 20.93
N LEU A 38 8.18 -9.70 19.74
CA LEU A 38 7.53 -8.42 19.54
C LEU A 38 6.20 -8.65 18.87
N HIS A 39 5.29 -7.74 19.09
CA HIS A 39 4.03 -7.80 18.38
C HIS A 39 4.25 -7.34 16.95
N GLU A 40 3.66 -8.05 16.02
CA GLU A 40 3.75 -7.69 14.62
C GLU A 40 2.37 -7.33 14.13
N ALA A 41 2.29 -6.28 13.38
CA ALA A 41 1.05 -5.86 12.75
C ALA A 41 1.38 -5.47 11.32
N THR A 42 0.57 -5.94 10.39
CA THR A 42 0.72 -5.54 9.01
C THR A 42 -0.24 -4.40 8.75
N VAL A 43 0.27 -3.31 8.24
CA VAL A 43 -0.56 -2.14 8.01
C VAL A 43 -0.38 -1.67 6.58
N LEU A 44 -1.40 -1.01 6.08
CA LEU A 44 -1.35 -0.34 4.80
C LEU A 44 -1.17 1.14 5.07
N ASN A 45 -0.03 1.69 4.69
CA ASN A 45 0.21 3.11 4.84
C ASN A 45 -0.20 3.81 3.56
N TYR A 46 -0.87 4.93 3.70
CA TYR A 46 -1.33 5.68 2.53
C TYR A 46 -1.35 7.16 2.90
N SER A 47 -1.36 8.00 1.87
CA SER A 47 -1.42 9.43 2.07
C SER A 47 -2.82 9.93 1.77
N GLU A 48 -3.31 10.80 2.60
CA GLU A 48 -4.62 11.39 2.39
C GLU A 48 -4.54 12.84 2.80
N ALA A 49 -4.84 13.74 1.91
CA ALA A 49 -4.85 15.18 2.20
C ALA A 49 -3.53 15.65 2.82
N GLY A 50 -2.42 15.11 2.31
CA GLY A 50 -1.11 15.52 2.80
C GLY A 50 -0.66 14.83 4.06
N ARG A 51 -1.45 13.92 4.60
CA ARG A 51 -1.09 13.21 5.81
C ARG A 51 -0.93 11.74 5.53
N THR A 52 -0.01 11.13 6.24
CA THR A 52 0.18 9.68 6.15
C THR A 52 -0.72 9.01 7.18
N ARG A 53 -1.47 8.06 6.72
CA ARG A 53 -2.37 7.29 7.59
C ARG A 53 -2.08 5.82 7.41
N ALA A 54 -2.52 5.02 8.35
CA ALA A 54 -2.29 3.59 8.32
C ALA A 54 -3.56 2.86 8.70
N VAL A 55 -3.77 1.73 8.04
CA VAL A 55 -4.90 0.86 8.35
C VAL A 55 -4.33 -0.51 8.66
N MET A 56 -4.74 -1.08 9.80
CA MET A 56 -4.30 -2.41 10.14
C MET A 56 -5.04 -3.41 9.28
N LEU A 57 -4.31 -4.38 8.77
CA LEU A 57 -4.89 -5.41 7.92
C LEU A 57 -4.94 -6.72 8.65
N PRO A 58 -6.08 -7.39 8.64
CA PRO A 58 -6.13 -8.74 9.19
C PRO A 58 -5.33 -9.69 8.30
N ALA A 59 -4.91 -10.81 8.86
CA ALA A 59 -4.04 -11.73 8.15
C ALA A 59 -4.61 -12.15 6.81
N GLU A 60 -5.91 -12.37 6.76
CA GLU A 60 -6.52 -12.86 5.53
C GLU A 60 -6.59 -11.78 4.46
N ALA A 61 -6.43 -10.52 4.82
CA ALA A 61 -6.48 -9.45 3.84
C ALA A 61 -5.12 -9.09 3.28
N VAL A 62 -4.05 -9.51 3.93
CA VAL A 62 -2.71 -9.06 3.56
C VAL A 62 -2.36 -9.46 2.13
N GLY A 63 -2.58 -10.72 1.78
CA GLY A 63 -2.26 -11.18 0.44
C GLY A 63 -3.05 -10.47 -0.64
N PRO A 64 -4.37 -10.46 -0.55
CA PRO A 64 -5.17 -9.77 -1.56
C PRO A 64 -4.87 -8.28 -1.67
N VAL A 65 -4.65 -7.61 -0.53
CA VAL A 65 -4.34 -6.19 -0.58
C VAL A 65 -2.97 -5.97 -1.20
N ARG A 66 -2.01 -6.85 -0.88
CA ARG A 66 -0.68 -6.71 -1.48
C ARG A 66 -0.76 -6.83 -2.99
N LYS A 67 -1.54 -7.77 -3.49
CA LYS A 67 -1.70 -7.92 -4.93
C LYS A 67 -2.36 -6.69 -5.54
N ALA A 68 -3.32 -6.12 -4.86
CA ALA A 68 -3.98 -4.91 -5.36
C ALA A 68 -3.01 -3.74 -5.42
N VAL A 69 -2.12 -3.63 -4.43
CA VAL A 69 -1.11 -2.58 -4.44
C VAL A 69 -0.13 -2.80 -5.59
N GLU A 70 0.26 -4.06 -5.80
CA GLU A 70 1.18 -4.36 -6.89
C GLU A 70 0.55 -4.07 -8.25
N ARG A 71 -0.72 -4.41 -8.40
CA ARG A 71 -1.41 -4.11 -9.65
C ARG A 71 -1.48 -2.60 -9.90
N TYR A 72 -1.73 -1.85 -8.84
CA TYR A 72 -1.78 -0.40 -8.97
C TYR A 72 -0.42 0.14 -9.38
N ARG A 73 0.65 -0.34 -8.75
CA ARG A 73 1.97 0.14 -9.08
C ARG A 73 2.37 -0.21 -10.49
N ALA A 74 2.01 -1.39 -10.95
CA ALA A 74 2.32 -1.79 -12.31
C ALA A 74 1.56 -0.92 -13.31
N ALA A 75 0.29 -0.66 -13.04
CA ALA A 75 -0.51 0.18 -13.92
C ALA A 75 0.01 1.62 -13.90
N GLN A 76 0.42 2.10 -12.74
CA GLN A 76 0.95 3.44 -12.63
C GLN A 76 2.25 3.57 -13.42
N ARG A 77 3.09 2.55 -13.34
CA ARG A 77 4.34 2.59 -14.07
C ARG A 77 4.10 2.56 -15.57
N ALA A 78 3.16 1.73 -16.02
CA ALA A 78 2.84 1.67 -17.43
C ALA A 78 2.29 3.00 -17.93
N LEU A 79 1.44 3.62 -17.14
CA LEU A 79 0.89 4.92 -17.49
C LEU A 79 1.97 5.98 -17.52
N GLU A 80 2.87 5.93 -16.56
CA GLU A 80 3.97 6.87 -16.50
C GLU A 80 4.86 6.73 -17.71
N ASP A 81 5.13 5.50 -18.13
CA ASP A 81 5.95 5.27 -19.31
C ASP A 81 5.28 5.86 -20.54
N GLN A 82 3.98 5.70 -20.66
CA GLN A 82 3.27 6.26 -21.80
C GLN A 82 3.30 7.79 -21.76
N ALA A 83 3.15 8.33 -20.56
CA ALA A 83 3.16 9.79 -20.41
C ALA A 83 4.54 10.35 -20.75
N ASN A 84 5.58 9.65 -20.34
CA ASN A 84 6.94 10.08 -20.65
C ASN A 84 7.21 10.01 -22.15
N ALA A 85 6.70 8.98 -22.80
CA ALA A 85 6.86 8.88 -24.24
C ALA A 85 6.12 10.00 -24.95
N GLY A 86 4.91 10.32 -24.44
CA GLY A 86 4.16 11.43 -25.01
C GLY A 86 4.85 12.77 -24.80
N LEU A 87 5.39 12.95 -23.58
CA LEU A 87 6.11 14.17 -23.28
C LEU A 87 7.33 14.32 -24.19
N ALA A 88 8.05 13.22 -24.42
CA ALA A 88 9.23 13.27 -25.28
C ALA A 88 8.86 13.74 -26.69
N LYS A 89 7.71 13.27 -27.17
CA LYS A 89 7.29 13.71 -28.49
C LYS A 89 6.97 15.19 -28.53
N ILE A 90 6.38 15.71 -27.49
CA ILE A 90 6.06 17.12 -27.43
C ILE A 90 7.32 17.95 -27.35
N VAL A 91 8.28 17.52 -26.54
CA VAL A 91 9.54 18.21 -26.42
C VAL A 91 10.28 18.21 -27.75
N GLU A 92 10.25 17.08 -28.45
CA GLU A 92 10.91 16.99 -29.72
C GLU A 92 10.27 17.92 -30.75
N ALA A 93 8.96 18.00 -30.73
CA ALA A 93 8.24 18.80 -31.72
C ALA A 93 8.38 20.30 -31.46
N TRP A 94 8.32 20.71 -30.20
CA TRP A 94 8.28 22.14 -29.91
C TRP A 94 9.33 22.65 -28.92
N GLY A 95 9.92 21.75 -28.19
CA GLY A 95 10.83 22.18 -27.15
C GLY A 95 12.16 22.71 -27.68
N ALA A 96 12.53 22.21 -28.81
CA ALA A 96 13.80 22.59 -29.33
C ALA A 96 13.83 23.94 -29.98
N LYS A 97 12.69 24.55 -30.09
CA LYS A 97 12.67 25.72 -30.69
C LYS A 97 13.10 26.69 -29.86
N ARG A 98 13.77 26.99 -29.40
CA ARG A 98 14.09 27.87 -28.52
C ARG A 98 15.12 28.49 -28.84
#